data_6ac1f86d99b416143b92719585d2e659
#
_entry.id   6ac1f86d99b416143b92719585d2e659
#
_cell.length_a   1.000
_cell.length_b   1.000
_cell.length_c   1.000
_cell.angle_alpha   90.00
_cell.angle_beta   90.00
_cell.angle_gamma   90.00
#
_symmetry.space_group_name_H-M   'P 1'
#
loop_
_entity.id
_entity.type
_entity.pdbx_description
1 polymer ?
#
loop_
_entity_poly.entity_id
_entity_poly.type
_entity_poly.pdbx_seq_one_letter_code
_entity_poly.pdbx_strand_id
1 'polypeptide(L)'
;MQLYSEKRSIMNKLIGLLTCLCFSTNLAVAQNKDASSIIKFGLFADTQYADCPSQNTRYYREALQKLDTCIEYFNRQEVQFTINLGDITDRKNSDLEVIKQHLSQLNHKIYHLTGNHDYKDITNNSVLYKQLDMPSEYYSFKKGDWVFIMLNTNEIASYANIAGTPKENEWNRMQEQIKQIKGKYAYEWNGGISEKQMQWLXXXXXXMREKGSFGLNFFSSPAISTKRFFGIERQ
;
A
#
# COMPACT_ATOMS: atom_id res chain seq x y z
N MET A 1 -41.00 51.39 43.11
CA MET A 1 -41.54 50.74 41.92
C MET A 1 -40.62 50.87 40.69
N GLN A 2 -39.94 51.97 40.51
CA GLN A 2 -39.05 52.21 39.34
C GLN A 2 -37.78 51.34 39.33
N LEU A 3 -37.12 51.07 40.43
CA LEU A 3 -35.93 50.29 40.59
C LEU A 3 -36.15 48.78 40.23
N TYR A 4 -37.37 48.28 40.43
CA TYR A 4 -37.71 46.87 40.12
C TYR A 4 -37.89 46.62 38.61
N SER A 5 -38.38 47.63 37.89
CA SER A 5 -38.59 47.65 36.47
C SER A 5 -37.24 47.65 35.73
N GLU A 6 -36.26 48.40 36.14
CA GLU A 6 -34.94 48.47 35.50
C GLU A 6 -34.14 47.18 35.68
N LYS A 7 -34.15 46.54 36.84
CA LYS A 7 -33.48 45.30 37.11
C LYS A 7 -34.05 44.13 36.22
N ARG A 8 -35.36 44.14 36.00
CA ARG A 8 -36.03 43.16 35.16
C ARG A 8 -35.68 43.33 33.67
N SER A 9 -35.53 44.60 33.22
CA SER A 9 -35.11 44.90 31.85
C SER A 9 -33.67 44.48 31.56
N ILE A 10 -32.74 44.70 32.51
CA ILE A 10 -31.33 44.29 32.38
C ILE A 10 -31.22 42.76 32.38
N MET A 11 -31.98 42.08 33.22
CA MET A 11 -31.98 40.62 33.32
C MET A 11 -32.51 39.96 32.03
N ASN A 12 -33.55 40.52 31.43
CA ASN A 12 -34.08 40.02 30.16
C ASN A 12 -33.10 40.24 29.00
N LYS A 13 -32.34 41.34 28.98
CA LYS A 13 -31.30 41.61 27.99
C LYS A 13 -30.10 40.65 28.15
N LEU A 14 -29.71 40.33 29.40
CA LEU A 14 -28.65 39.35 29.65
C LEU A 14 -29.06 37.92 29.25
N ILE A 15 -30.30 37.52 29.51
CA ILE A 15 -30.83 36.21 29.12
C ILE A 15 -30.89 36.11 27.60
N GLY A 16 -31.29 37.16 26.88
CA GLY A 16 -31.30 37.22 25.44
C GLY A 16 -29.89 37.11 24.84
N LEU A 17 -28.88 37.71 25.46
CA LEU A 17 -27.49 37.63 25.01
C LEU A 17 -26.90 36.24 25.21
N LEU A 18 -27.21 35.60 26.37
CA LEU A 18 -26.75 34.24 26.64
C LEU A 18 -27.35 33.18 25.67
N THR A 19 -28.65 33.35 25.33
CA THR A 19 -29.28 32.43 24.39
C THR A 19 -28.75 32.60 22.97
N CYS A 20 -28.38 33.82 22.55
CA CYS A 20 -27.71 34.02 21.24
C CYS A 20 -26.30 33.43 21.21
N LEU A 21 -25.54 33.49 22.28
CA LEU A 21 -24.20 32.88 22.34
C LEU A 21 -24.26 31.36 22.31
N CYS A 22 -25.26 30.74 22.91
CA CYS A 22 -25.41 29.28 22.91
C CYS A 22 -25.85 28.74 21.53
N PHE A 23 -26.54 29.52 20.72
CA PHE A 23 -26.94 29.09 19.36
C PHE A 23 -25.80 29.22 18.36
N SER A 24 -24.88 30.18 18.58
CA SER A 24 -23.74 30.34 17.62
C SER A 24 -22.64 29.32 17.81
N THR A 25 -22.53 28.64 18.96
CA THR A 25 -21.52 27.61 19.17
C THR A 25 -21.93 26.23 18.63
N ASN A 26 -23.22 26.00 18.44
CA ASN A 26 -23.68 24.72 17.90
C ASN A 26 -23.73 24.67 16.37
N LEU A 27 -23.62 25.82 15.68
CA LEU A 27 -23.53 25.81 14.20
C LEU A 27 -22.13 25.52 13.66
N ALA A 28 -21.10 25.62 14.50
CA ALA A 28 -19.73 25.39 14.07
C ALA A 28 -19.29 23.90 14.09
N VAL A 29 -20.09 23.00 14.67
CA VAL A 29 -19.74 21.59 14.82
C VAL A 29 -20.38 20.72 13.75
N ALA A 30 -21.28 21.28 12.92
CA ALA A 30 -21.95 20.52 11.85
C ALA A 30 -21.24 20.65 10.49
N GLN A 31 -20.01 21.16 10.44
CA GLN A 31 -19.28 21.25 9.19
C GLN A 31 -18.32 20.08 8.99
N ASN A 32 -18.61 19.32 7.97
CA ASN A 32 -17.73 18.38 7.28
C ASN A 32 -17.45 17.04 7.95
N LYS A 33 -18.48 16.19 8.02
CA LYS A 33 -18.24 14.74 8.09
C LYS A 33 -18.38 14.04 6.73
N ASP A 34 -18.67 14.77 5.66
CA ASP A 34 -18.95 14.16 4.35
C ASP A 34 -18.00 14.56 3.23
N ALA A 35 -16.81 15.06 3.57
CA ALA A 35 -15.72 15.04 2.61
C ALA A 35 -14.95 13.74 2.83
N SER A 36 -15.46 12.62 2.29
CA SER A 36 -14.59 11.47 2.06
C SER A 36 -13.44 12.03 1.22
N SER A 37 -12.31 12.27 1.86
CA SER A 37 -11.18 12.86 1.17
C SER A 37 -10.79 11.94 0.02
N ILE A 38 -10.98 12.42 -1.20
CA ILE A 38 -10.54 11.71 -2.39
C ILE A 38 -9.04 11.47 -2.24
N ILE A 39 -8.63 10.21 -2.28
CA ILE A 39 -7.22 9.86 -2.25
C ILE A 39 -6.77 9.61 -3.68
N LYS A 40 -5.85 10.45 -4.14
CA LYS A 40 -5.22 10.31 -5.44
C LYS A 40 -3.81 9.75 -5.22
N PHE A 41 -3.50 8.63 -5.85
CA PHE A 41 -2.18 8.02 -5.71
C PHE A 41 -1.70 7.44 -7.05
N GLY A 42 -0.38 7.34 -7.18
CA GLY A 42 0.28 6.74 -8.33
C GLY A 42 0.48 5.24 -8.14
N LEU A 43 0.50 4.51 -9.24
CA LEU A 43 0.75 3.07 -9.23
C LEU A 43 1.59 2.69 -10.44
N PHE A 44 2.69 1.96 -10.23
CA PHE A 44 3.49 1.41 -11.31
C PHE A 44 4.09 0.07 -10.91
N ALA A 45 4.55 -0.70 -11.91
CA ALA A 45 5.16 -2.00 -11.74
C ALA A 45 6.13 -2.25 -12.90
N ASP A 46 6.96 -3.25 -12.76
CA ASP A 46 7.73 -3.82 -13.86
C ASP A 46 8.62 -2.80 -14.57
N THR A 47 9.32 -1.96 -13.80
CA THR A 47 10.37 -1.10 -14.36
C THR A 47 11.46 -1.95 -15.00
N GLN A 48 11.85 -3.04 -14.32
CA GLN A 48 12.78 -4.05 -14.79
C GLN A 48 14.05 -3.45 -15.39
N TYR A 49 14.57 -2.44 -14.69
CA TYR A 49 15.82 -1.80 -15.12
C TYR A 49 17.00 -2.75 -14.91
N ALA A 50 17.92 -2.71 -15.86
CA ALA A 50 19.25 -3.30 -15.72
C ALA A 50 20.23 -2.50 -16.57
N ASP A 51 21.46 -2.33 -16.07
CA ASP A 51 22.49 -1.67 -16.86
C ASP A 51 23.09 -2.67 -17.88
N CYS A 52 22.30 -3.00 -18.89
CA CYS A 52 22.72 -3.87 -20.00
C CYS A 52 21.97 -3.50 -21.28
N PRO A 53 22.47 -3.93 -22.45
CA PRO A 53 21.80 -3.69 -23.72
C PRO A 53 20.42 -4.37 -23.78
N SER A 54 19.53 -3.77 -24.56
CA SER A 54 18.19 -4.32 -24.83
C SER A 54 18.30 -5.75 -25.42
N GLN A 55 17.36 -6.63 -25.02
CA GLN A 55 17.33 -8.01 -25.46
C GLN A 55 15.90 -8.41 -25.79
N ASN A 56 15.66 -8.79 -27.04
CA ASN A 56 14.32 -9.11 -27.54
C ASN A 56 13.38 -7.93 -27.33
N THR A 57 12.32 -8.10 -26.54
CA THR A 57 11.33 -7.06 -26.24
C THR A 57 11.64 -6.30 -24.94
N ARG A 58 12.78 -6.60 -24.30
CA ARG A 58 13.16 -5.96 -23.02
C ARG A 58 14.14 -4.82 -23.29
N TYR A 59 13.73 -3.62 -22.96
CA TYR A 59 14.44 -2.35 -23.16
C TYR A 59 14.95 -1.85 -21.81
N TYR A 60 16.01 -2.50 -21.30
CA TYR A 60 16.46 -2.38 -19.91
C TYR A 60 16.85 -0.94 -19.52
N ARG A 61 17.76 -0.33 -20.31
CA ARG A 61 18.25 1.05 -19.98
C ARG A 61 17.18 2.09 -20.23
N GLU A 62 16.36 1.89 -21.26
CA GLU A 62 15.28 2.80 -21.65
C GLU A 62 14.15 2.84 -20.58
N ALA A 63 14.12 1.88 -19.67
CA ALA A 63 13.19 1.85 -18.55
C ALA A 63 13.31 3.12 -17.68
N LEU A 64 14.53 3.68 -17.54
CA LEU A 64 14.73 4.91 -16.75
C LEU A 64 14.00 6.10 -17.36
N GLN A 65 14.03 6.26 -18.67
CA GLN A 65 13.32 7.34 -19.36
C GLN A 65 11.80 7.22 -19.14
N LYS A 66 11.29 5.99 -19.18
CA LYS A 66 9.86 5.73 -18.91
C LYS A 66 9.51 6.03 -17.45
N LEU A 67 10.41 5.65 -16.54
CA LEU A 67 10.24 5.94 -15.12
C LEU A 67 10.21 7.45 -14.87
N ASP A 68 11.12 8.22 -15.49
CA ASP A 68 11.15 9.69 -15.37
C ASP A 68 9.84 10.30 -15.87
N THR A 69 9.34 9.84 -17.01
CA THR A 69 8.04 10.29 -17.55
C THR A 69 6.90 10.02 -16.57
N CYS A 70 6.93 8.85 -15.95
CA CYS A 70 5.94 8.46 -14.94
C CYS A 70 6.03 9.35 -13.70
N ILE A 71 7.24 9.62 -13.21
CA ILE A 71 7.50 10.50 -12.06
C ILE A 71 6.98 11.91 -12.34
N GLU A 72 7.33 12.49 -13.51
CA GLU A 72 6.83 13.80 -13.92
C GLU A 72 5.31 13.84 -13.96
N TYR A 73 4.69 12.81 -14.51
CA TYR A 73 3.23 12.72 -14.57
C TYR A 73 2.63 12.72 -13.17
N PHE A 74 3.14 11.87 -12.26
CA PHE A 74 2.63 11.81 -10.88
C PHE A 74 2.81 13.13 -10.14
N ASN A 75 3.95 13.78 -10.32
CA ASN A 75 4.22 15.10 -9.69
C ASN A 75 3.23 16.16 -10.20
N ARG A 76 2.95 16.19 -11.52
CA ARG A 76 1.95 17.11 -12.10
C ARG A 76 0.53 16.80 -11.62
N GLN A 77 0.21 15.53 -11.41
CA GLN A 77 -1.12 15.12 -10.94
C GLN A 77 -1.33 15.37 -9.44
N GLU A 78 -0.29 15.80 -8.73
CA GLU A 78 -0.32 16.05 -7.28
C GLU A 78 -0.84 14.86 -6.50
N VAL A 79 -0.37 13.65 -6.85
CA VAL A 79 -0.74 12.45 -6.10
C VAL A 79 -0.16 12.52 -4.68
N GLN A 80 -0.88 11.98 -3.73
CA GLN A 80 -0.52 12.05 -2.31
C GLN A 80 0.60 11.04 -1.95
N PHE A 81 0.76 10.01 -2.74
CA PHE A 81 1.80 8.98 -2.61
C PHE A 81 1.80 8.11 -3.87
N THR A 82 2.84 7.32 -4.01
CA THR A 82 2.95 6.33 -5.10
C THR A 82 3.19 4.94 -4.51
N ILE A 83 2.76 3.90 -5.20
CA ILE A 83 3.06 2.50 -4.86
C ILE A 83 3.78 1.87 -6.06
N ASN A 84 4.96 1.31 -5.80
CA ASN A 84 5.65 0.40 -6.70
C ASN A 84 5.23 -1.03 -6.35
N LEU A 85 4.74 -1.79 -7.34
CA LEU A 85 4.23 -3.15 -7.14
C LEU A 85 5.32 -4.23 -7.33
N GLY A 86 6.58 -3.83 -7.56
CA GLY A 86 7.69 -4.75 -7.67
C GLY A 86 8.25 -4.90 -9.07
N ASP A 87 9.23 -5.77 -9.21
CA ASP A 87 10.06 -5.97 -10.41
C ASP A 87 10.68 -4.65 -10.85
N ILE A 88 11.30 -3.96 -9.89
CA ILE A 88 11.91 -2.65 -10.13
C ILE A 88 13.29 -2.81 -10.80
N THR A 89 14.03 -3.87 -10.43
CA THR A 89 15.27 -4.29 -11.11
C THR A 89 15.04 -5.59 -11.88
N ASP A 90 15.92 -5.92 -12.84
CA ASP A 90 15.80 -7.17 -13.60
C ASP A 90 16.95 -8.14 -13.36
N ARG A 91 18.18 -7.66 -13.18
CA ARG A 91 19.39 -8.49 -13.21
C ARG A 91 20.19 -8.51 -11.92
N LYS A 92 20.39 -7.33 -11.31
CA LYS A 92 21.29 -7.16 -10.18
C LYS A 92 20.67 -6.23 -9.15
N ASN A 93 20.86 -6.56 -7.89
CA ASN A 93 20.44 -5.67 -6.80
C ASN A 93 21.16 -4.31 -6.84
N SER A 94 22.43 -4.28 -7.29
CA SER A 94 23.18 -3.03 -7.40
C SER A 94 22.54 -1.99 -8.33
N ASP A 95 21.74 -2.42 -9.29
CA ASP A 95 21.02 -1.53 -10.22
C ASP A 95 19.94 -0.70 -9.47
N LEU A 96 19.55 -1.11 -8.28
CA LEU A 96 18.56 -0.41 -7.46
C LEU A 96 18.99 1.01 -7.09
N GLU A 97 20.29 1.24 -6.89
CA GLU A 97 20.79 2.56 -6.51
C GLU A 97 20.53 3.60 -7.63
N VAL A 98 20.67 3.20 -8.89
CA VAL A 98 20.35 4.07 -10.03
C VAL A 98 18.86 4.42 -10.01
N ILE A 99 18.00 3.43 -9.84
CA ILE A 99 16.54 3.64 -9.78
C ILE A 99 16.16 4.57 -8.63
N LYS A 100 16.78 4.39 -7.45
CA LYS A 100 16.51 5.25 -6.28
C LYS A 100 16.84 6.71 -6.54
N GLN A 101 17.91 6.99 -7.31
CA GLN A 101 18.23 8.36 -7.72
C GLN A 101 17.10 8.96 -8.56
N HIS A 102 16.52 8.20 -9.50
CA HIS A 102 15.37 8.66 -10.29
C HIS A 102 14.14 8.85 -9.40
N LEU A 103 13.82 7.86 -8.56
CA LEU A 103 12.66 7.92 -7.66
C LEU A 103 12.74 9.07 -6.65
N SER A 104 13.95 9.55 -6.31
CA SER A 104 14.12 10.70 -5.41
C SER A 104 13.54 12.00 -5.98
N GLN A 105 13.20 12.04 -7.27
CA GLN A 105 12.55 13.18 -7.92
C GLN A 105 11.02 13.22 -7.65
N LEU A 106 10.44 12.16 -7.05
CA LEU A 106 9.04 12.22 -6.59
C LEU A 106 8.92 13.24 -5.45
N ASN A 107 7.94 14.12 -5.52
CA ASN A 107 7.70 15.15 -4.51
C ASN A 107 6.82 14.64 -3.34
N HIS A 108 6.61 13.32 -3.26
CA HIS A 108 5.76 12.67 -2.28
C HIS A 108 6.32 11.28 -1.94
N LYS A 109 5.77 10.65 -0.92
CA LYS A 109 6.25 9.34 -0.44
C LYS A 109 5.94 8.23 -1.44
N ILE A 110 6.89 7.32 -1.62
CA ILE A 110 6.68 6.06 -2.33
C ILE A 110 6.64 4.91 -1.32
N TYR A 111 5.79 3.93 -1.60
CA TYR A 111 5.69 2.65 -0.88
C TYR A 111 6.04 1.54 -1.86
N HIS A 112 6.75 0.53 -1.37
CA HIS A 112 7.27 -0.53 -2.23
C HIS A 112 6.69 -1.88 -1.88
N LEU A 113 6.48 -2.71 -2.90
CA LEU A 113 6.41 -4.15 -2.84
C LEU A 113 7.57 -4.72 -3.66
N THR A 114 7.88 -5.98 -3.44
CA THR A 114 8.88 -6.70 -4.22
C THR A 114 8.22 -7.60 -5.24
N GLY A 115 8.80 -7.67 -6.45
CA GLY A 115 8.48 -8.67 -7.45
C GLY A 115 9.53 -9.78 -7.45
N ASN A 116 9.37 -10.78 -8.31
CA ASN A 116 10.28 -11.93 -8.32
C ASN A 116 11.69 -11.57 -8.82
N HIS A 117 11.81 -10.57 -9.70
CA HIS A 117 13.12 -10.12 -10.20
C HIS A 117 13.95 -9.42 -9.13
N ASP A 118 13.30 -8.78 -8.15
CA ASP A 118 14.00 -8.01 -7.12
C ASP A 118 14.82 -8.90 -6.16
N TYR A 119 14.54 -10.21 -6.12
CA TYR A 119 15.29 -11.16 -5.27
C TYR A 119 16.58 -11.65 -5.92
N LYS A 120 16.84 -11.28 -7.18
CA LYS A 120 18.07 -11.68 -7.86
C LYS A 120 19.27 -11.04 -7.19
N ASP A 121 20.34 -11.82 -7.05
CA ASP A 121 21.62 -11.39 -6.49
C ASP A 121 21.49 -10.93 -5.02
N ILE A 122 20.45 -11.41 -4.33
CA ILE A 122 20.19 -11.15 -2.90
C ILE A 122 20.29 -12.48 -2.15
N THR A 123 20.99 -12.49 -1.03
CA THR A 123 21.07 -13.66 -0.13
C THR A 123 20.34 -13.43 1.19
N ASN A 124 20.01 -12.17 1.49
CA ASN A 124 19.31 -11.80 2.72
C ASN A 124 18.19 -10.80 2.37
N ASN A 125 16.96 -11.25 2.45
CA ASN A 125 15.80 -10.46 2.09
C ASN A 125 15.65 -9.18 2.92
N SER A 126 16.14 -9.16 4.18
CA SER A 126 16.04 -7.96 5.00
C SER A 126 16.88 -6.80 4.44
N VAL A 127 17.94 -7.10 3.69
CA VAL A 127 18.73 -6.09 2.99
C VAL A 127 17.88 -5.43 1.90
N LEU A 128 17.21 -6.24 1.08
CA LEU A 128 16.31 -5.75 0.03
C LEU A 128 15.20 -4.87 0.60
N TYR A 129 14.53 -5.34 1.66
CA TYR A 129 13.43 -4.57 2.27
C TYR A 129 13.93 -3.24 2.83
N LYS A 130 15.11 -3.23 3.43
CA LYS A 130 15.75 -2.01 3.95
C LYS A 130 16.10 -1.04 2.80
N GLN A 131 16.69 -1.55 1.72
CA GLN A 131 17.03 -0.72 0.55
C GLN A 131 15.79 -0.06 -0.07
N LEU A 132 14.64 -0.71 0.01
CA LEU A 132 13.35 -0.20 -0.49
C LEU A 132 12.54 0.56 0.57
N ASP A 133 13.14 0.86 1.73
CA ASP A 133 12.47 1.54 2.84
C ASP A 133 11.15 0.88 3.25
N MET A 134 11.07 -0.44 3.09
CA MET A 134 9.91 -1.22 3.54
C MET A 134 10.02 -1.48 5.05
N PRO A 135 8.96 -1.21 5.83
CA PRO A 135 9.03 -1.45 7.29
C PRO A 135 9.10 -2.93 7.64
N SER A 136 8.60 -3.79 6.76
CA SER A 136 8.67 -5.26 6.89
C SER A 136 8.35 -5.88 5.53
N GLU A 137 8.49 -7.20 5.43
CA GLU A 137 8.26 -7.93 4.18
C GLU A 137 6.81 -7.81 3.66
N TYR A 138 5.86 -7.59 4.56
CA TYR A 138 4.47 -7.19 4.28
C TYR A 138 4.03 -6.23 5.36
N TYR A 139 3.16 -5.29 5.02
CA TYR A 139 2.80 -4.21 5.94
C TYR A 139 1.51 -3.53 5.52
N SER A 140 1.06 -2.59 6.34
CA SER A 140 -0.06 -1.72 5.98
C SER A 140 0.26 -0.28 6.39
N PHE A 141 -0.44 0.66 5.75
CA PHE A 141 -0.37 2.07 6.14
C PHE A 141 -1.75 2.69 5.97
N LYS A 142 -1.95 3.82 6.65
CA LYS A 142 -3.22 4.55 6.63
C LYS A 142 -3.06 5.89 5.92
N LYS A 143 -4.07 6.26 5.12
CA LYS A 143 -4.23 7.60 4.53
C LYS A 143 -5.71 7.97 4.66
N GLY A 144 -5.98 9.05 5.39
CA GLY A 144 -7.36 9.39 5.72
C GLY A 144 -8.07 8.20 6.37
N ASP A 145 -9.22 7.85 5.85
CA ASP A 145 -10.02 6.71 6.35
C ASP A 145 -9.70 5.40 5.65
N TRP A 146 -8.74 5.40 4.71
CA TRP A 146 -8.35 4.23 3.94
C TRP A 146 -7.16 3.53 4.57
N VAL A 147 -7.20 2.21 4.54
CA VAL A 147 -6.05 1.37 4.90
C VAL A 147 -5.56 0.66 3.63
N PHE A 148 -4.28 0.77 3.39
CA PHE A 148 -3.58 0.17 2.26
C PHE A 148 -2.79 -1.02 2.79
N ILE A 149 -3.07 -2.22 2.27
CA ILE A 149 -2.43 -3.46 2.70
C ILE A 149 -1.48 -3.92 1.61
N MET A 150 -0.23 -4.03 1.96
CA MET A 150 0.88 -4.39 1.10
C MET A 150 1.24 -5.85 1.37
N LEU A 151 0.79 -6.75 0.50
CA LEU A 151 1.00 -8.21 0.66
C LEU A 151 2.27 -8.66 -0.05
N ASN A 152 3.09 -9.45 0.62
CA ASN A 152 4.23 -10.09 -0.02
C ASN A 152 3.79 -11.43 -0.62
N THR A 153 3.40 -11.42 -1.89
CA THR A 153 3.00 -12.62 -2.60
C THR A 153 4.21 -13.45 -3.08
N ASN A 154 5.42 -12.95 -2.85
CA ASN A 154 6.67 -13.68 -3.09
C ASN A 154 7.23 -14.32 -1.82
N GLU A 155 6.54 -14.21 -0.69
CA GLU A 155 7.02 -14.68 0.61
C GLU A 155 7.38 -16.17 0.59
N ILE A 156 6.55 -16.96 -0.07
CA ILE A 156 6.74 -18.40 -0.23
C ILE A 156 7.03 -18.67 -1.71
N ALA A 157 8.31 -18.59 -2.06
CA ALA A 157 8.77 -18.81 -3.43
C ALA A 157 10.22 -19.31 -3.42
N SER A 158 10.56 -20.20 -4.33
CA SER A 158 11.91 -20.79 -4.41
C SER A 158 13.01 -19.72 -4.61
N TYR A 159 12.70 -18.66 -5.36
CA TYR A 159 13.65 -17.56 -5.62
C TYR A 159 13.79 -16.58 -4.46
N ALA A 160 12.93 -16.65 -3.44
CA ALA A 160 12.88 -15.67 -2.36
C ALA A 160 13.74 -16.06 -1.13
N ASN A 161 14.84 -16.78 -1.38
CA ASN A 161 15.85 -17.10 -0.36
C ASN A 161 15.27 -17.82 0.86
N ILE A 162 14.36 -18.75 0.63
CA ILE A 162 13.67 -19.49 1.70
C ILE A 162 14.39 -20.80 2.07
N ALA A 163 15.42 -21.20 1.32
CA ALA A 163 16.14 -22.46 1.55
C ALA A 163 16.71 -22.49 3.00
N GLY A 164 16.48 -23.60 3.68
CA GLY A 164 16.90 -23.78 5.07
C GLY A 164 16.03 -23.08 6.09
N THR A 165 14.93 -22.45 5.68
CA THR A 165 14.00 -21.75 6.59
C THR A 165 12.68 -22.53 6.71
N PRO A 166 11.84 -22.25 7.72
CA PRO A 166 10.51 -22.86 7.80
C PRO A 166 9.63 -22.61 6.57
N LYS A 167 9.88 -21.53 5.83
CA LYS A 167 9.14 -21.19 4.60
C LYS A 167 9.41 -22.20 3.48
N GLU A 168 10.56 -22.85 3.47
CA GLU A 168 10.87 -23.91 2.50
C GLU A 168 9.91 -25.10 2.66
N ASN A 169 9.63 -25.51 3.89
CA ASN A 169 8.67 -26.59 4.14
C ASN A 169 7.27 -26.20 3.65
N GLU A 170 6.89 -24.96 3.85
CA GLU A 170 5.61 -24.42 3.39
C GLU A 170 5.53 -24.41 1.86
N TRP A 171 6.61 -23.98 1.20
CA TRP A 171 6.77 -24.04 -0.27
C TRP A 171 6.59 -25.47 -0.79
N ASN A 172 7.30 -26.43 -0.19
CA ASN A 172 7.24 -27.83 -0.63
C ASN A 172 5.80 -28.38 -0.51
N ARG A 173 5.13 -28.07 0.59
CA ARG A 173 3.73 -28.46 0.79
C ARG A 173 2.81 -27.86 -0.29
N MET A 174 2.98 -26.56 -0.58
CA MET A 174 2.21 -25.87 -1.62
C MET A 174 2.44 -26.49 -3.01
N GLN A 175 3.69 -26.85 -3.34
CA GLN A 175 4.02 -27.48 -4.60
C GLN A 175 3.32 -28.84 -4.76
N GLU A 176 3.28 -29.64 -3.69
CA GLU A 176 2.57 -30.92 -3.71
C GLU A 176 1.06 -30.72 -3.93
N GLN A 177 0.47 -29.73 -3.28
CA GLN A 177 -0.95 -29.39 -3.48
C GLN A 177 -1.23 -28.97 -4.93
N ILE A 178 -0.36 -28.14 -5.51
CA ILE A 178 -0.49 -27.67 -6.89
C ILE A 178 -0.42 -28.86 -7.86
N LYS A 179 0.48 -29.81 -7.63
CA LYS A 179 0.58 -31.04 -8.45
C LYS A 179 -0.71 -31.85 -8.39
N GLN A 180 -1.29 -32.00 -7.20
CA GLN A 180 -2.52 -32.77 -7.00
C GLN A 180 -3.72 -32.17 -7.76
N ILE A 181 -3.83 -30.85 -7.81
CA ILE A 181 -4.92 -30.18 -8.52
C ILE A 181 -4.66 -30.04 -10.03
N LYS A 182 -3.58 -30.61 -10.53
CA LYS A 182 -3.13 -30.50 -11.93
C LYS A 182 -3.11 -29.03 -12.38
N GLY A 183 -2.63 -28.18 -11.51
CA GLY A 183 -2.75 -26.73 -11.67
C GLY A 183 -1.91 -26.17 -12.79
N LYS A 184 -2.50 -25.28 -13.56
CA LYS A 184 -1.82 -24.46 -14.55
C LYS A 184 -0.96 -23.35 -13.91
N TYR A 185 -0.73 -23.44 -12.59
CA TYR A 185 -0.17 -22.35 -11.79
C TYR A 185 1.22 -22.68 -11.23
N ALA A 186 1.81 -23.79 -11.63
CA ALA A 186 3.12 -24.26 -11.15
C ALA A 186 4.27 -23.64 -11.95
N TYR A 187 4.28 -22.33 -12.10
CA TYR A 187 5.40 -21.63 -12.73
C TYR A 187 6.43 -21.25 -11.68
N GLU A 188 7.71 -21.29 -12.08
CA GLU A 188 8.85 -21.00 -11.18
C GLU A 188 8.81 -19.58 -10.62
N TRP A 189 8.19 -18.65 -11.34
CA TRP A 189 8.06 -17.25 -10.91
C TRP A 189 6.85 -16.99 -10.02
N ASN A 190 5.97 -17.97 -9.83
CA ASN A 190 4.83 -17.81 -8.93
C ASN A 190 5.28 -17.98 -7.49
N GLY A 191 4.78 -17.12 -6.63
CA GLY A 191 4.99 -17.21 -5.19
C GLY A 191 3.70 -17.52 -4.45
N GLY A 192 3.78 -17.48 -3.14
CA GLY A 192 2.67 -17.72 -2.23
C GLY A 192 2.73 -16.84 -0.99
N ILE A 193 1.67 -16.89 -0.23
CA ILE A 193 1.51 -16.19 1.04
C ILE A 193 1.58 -17.22 2.16
N SER A 194 2.41 -16.98 3.18
CA SER A 194 2.54 -17.88 4.32
C SER A 194 1.27 -17.89 5.17
N GLU A 195 1.09 -18.95 5.93
CA GLU A 195 0.03 -19.02 6.94
C GLU A 195 0.16 -17.88 7.96
N LYS A 196 1.38 -17.51 8.31
CA LYS A 196 1.69 -16.38 9.21
C LYS A 196 1.19 -15.06 8.63
N GLN A 197 1.46 -14.80 7.36
CA GLN A 197 0.98 -13.58 6.70
C GLN A 197 -0.55 -13.57 6.60
N MET A 198 -1.15 -14.72 6.30
CA MET A 198 -2.62 -14.86 6.29
C MET A 198 -3.24 -14.58 7.68
N GLN A 199 -2.63 -15.06 8.73
CA GLN A 199 -3.06 -14.76 10.10
C GLN A 199 -2.93 -13.27 10.40
N TRP A 200 -1.85 -12.67 10.02
CA TRP A 200 -1.65 -11.23 10.15
C TRP A 200 -2.74 -10.44 9.40
N LEU A 201 -3.01 -10.85 8.20
CA LEU A 201 -4.09 -10.26 7.40
C LEU A 201 -5.46 -10.38 8.07
N UNK A 202 -5.77 -11.35 8.53
CA UNK A 202 -7.00 -11.56 9.17
C UNK A 202 -7.11 -10.79 10.44
N UNK A 203 -6.01 -10.51 11.11
CA UNK A 203 -5.98 -9.73 12.24
C UNK A 203 -6.15 -8.33 11.89
N UNK A 204 -5.60 -7.91 10.79
CA UNK A 204 -5.78 -6.61 10.31
C UNK A 204 -7.21 -6.35 9.87
N UNK A 205 -7.74 -7.14 9.32
CA UNK A 205 -9.05 -6.99 8.90
C UNK A 205 -10.04 -6.99 9.99
N UNK A 206 -9.78 -7.62 11.12
CA UNK A 206 -10.55 -7.58 12.24
C UNK A 206 -10.44 -6.33 13.00
N UNK A 207 -9.49 -5.80 12.96
CA UNK A 207 -9.18 -4.59 13.55
C UNK A 207 -9.82 -3.45 12.88
N MET A 208 -9.83 -3.38 11.65
CA MET A 208 -10.47 -2.35 10.82
C MET A 208 -11.99 -2.33 10.97
N ARG A 209 -12.56 -3.49 10.94
CA ARG A 209 -14.02 -3.65 11.10
C ARG A 209 -14.53 -3.08 12.42
N GLU A 210 -13.82 -3.36 13.49
CA GLU A 210 -14.17 -2.87 14.82
C GLU A 210 -14.09 -1.34 14.94
N LYS A 211 -13.18 -0.74 14.19
CA LYS A 211 -12.98 0.72 14.20
C LYS A 211 -13.87 1.45 13.19
N GLY A 212 -14.71 0.74 12.45
CA GLY A 212 -15.57 1.33 11.43
C GLY A 212 -14.80 2.00 10.30
N SER A 213 -13.60 1.51 9.99
CA SER A 213 -12.78 2.05 8.90
C SER A 213 -13.38 1.61 7.56
N PHE A 214 -13.66 2.58 6.72
CA PHE A 214 -14.25 2.37 5.39
C PHE A 214 -13.16 2.46 4.32
N GLY A 215 -12.91 1.42 3.63
CA GLY A 215 -12.01 1.41 2.50
C GLY A 215 -10.77 0.57 2.73
N LEU A 216 -10.74 -0.53 2.02
CA LEU A 216 -9.67 -1.51 2.08
C LEU A 216 -9.09 -1.68 0.68
N ASN A 217 -7.80 -1.45 0.53
CA ASN A 217 -7.09 -1.69 -0.71
C ASN A 217 -5.98 -2.71 -0.48
N PHE A 218 -5.95 -3.72 -1.33
CA PHE A 218 -4.92 -4.76 -1.33
C PHE A 218 -3.99 -4.56 -2.51
N PHE A 219 -2.71 -4.67 -2.25
CA PHE A 219 -1.68 -4.59 -3.27
C PHE A 219 -0.76 -5.81 -3.17
N SER A 220 -0.46 -6.36 -4.31
CA SER A 220 0.45 -7.49 -4.44
C SER A 220 1.25 -7.37 -5.73
N SER A 221 2.37 -8.05 -5.79
CA SER A 221 3.17 -8.14 -7.01
C SER A 221 2.33 -8.75 -8.15
N PRO A 222 2.55 -8.31 -9.40
CA PRO A 222 1.81 -8.85 -10.55
C PRO A 222 2.08 -10.30 -10.88
N ALA A 223 3.04 -10.95 -10.26
CA ALA A 223 3.39 -12.35 -10.51
C ALA A 223 2.31 -13.37 -10.12
N ILE A 224 1.20 -12.93 -9.50
CA ILE A 224 0.10 -13.83 -9.14
C ILE A 224 -1.11 -13.54 -10.03
N SER A 225 -1.58 -14.58 -10.74
CA SER A 225 -2.87 -14.54 -11.41
C SER A 225 -3.99 -14.35 -10.37
N THR A 226 -4.54 -13.17 -10.34
CA THR A 226 -5.49 -12.71 -9.32
C THR A 226 -6.88 -13.40 -9.35
N LYS A 227 -7.07 -14.40 -10.20
CA LYS A 227 -8.43 -14.96 -10.44
C LYS A 227 -9.01 -15.81 -9.29
N ARG A 228 -8.28 -16.06 -8.18
CA ARG A 228 -8.80 -16.95 -7.13
C ARG A 228 -8.57 -16.53 -5.67
N PHE A 229 -8.17 -15.27 -5.42
CA PHE A 229 -7.92 -14.88 -4.02
C PHE A 229 -9.13 -14.31 -3.27
N PHE A 230 -10.22 -14.05 -3.96
CA PHE A 230 -11.40 -13.47 -3.32
C PHE A 230 -12.67 -14.26 -3.65
N GLY A 231 -12.82 -15.39 -2.99
CA GLY A 231 -14.12 -16.02 -2.83
C GLY A 231 -14.93 -15.29 -1.75
N ILE A 232 -15.17 -13.98 -1.95
CA ILE A 232 -16.19 -13.30 -1.17
C ILE A 232 -17.50 -13.46 -1.93
N GLU A 233 -18.22 -14.54 -1.59
CA GLU A 233 -19.62 -14.62 -1.96
C GLU A 233 -20.36 -13.53 -1.18
N ARG A 234 -20.95 -12.59 -1.90
CA ARG A 234 -21.90 -11.68 -1.30
C ARG A 234 -23.16 -12.47 -0.97
N GLN A 235 -23.42 -12.63 0.32
CA GLN A 235 -24.76 -12.98 0.79
C GLN A 235 -25.61 -11.72 0.84
#